data_db40b59ca20291070a9630c077d6b927
#
_entry.id   db40b59ca20291070a9630c077d6b927
#
_cell.length_a   1.000
_cell.length_b   1.000
_cell.length_c   1.000
_cell.angle_alpha   90.00
_cell.angle_beta   90.00
_cell.angle_gamma   90.00
#
_symmetry.space_group_name_H-M   'P 1'
#
loop_
_entity.id
_entity.type
_entity.pdbx_description
1 polymer ?
#
loop_
_entity_poly.entity_id
_entity_poly.type
_entity_poly.pdbx_seq_one_letter_code
_entity_poly.pdbx_strand_id
1 'polypeptide(L)'
;MTPSSRNFTAPSGHTIHYLQSGTSSGSLLVCLHGLGGSSETFLPVLQALPTSSNIVLVDFPGFGKSALNKASKPLTVVGTVLDIHSLISSIRDGAGTSNSEKIIFIGHSFGAIIALHYAAKHPDAVAGLALLGAGRAAGHIPAVRQRMLELASNVRNVGIDFAANAAAQSNFYADTLERSASPSARESVRKAVAASDPEGYAQTCEALVDLCHTDPDYSNIEAPTVFVAGDKDIISPADRSNELSKLMGGESWVVTVKSGHQQALEDPEGVGEALIQLLARVKDSP
;
A
#
# COMPACT_ATOMS: atom_id res chain seq x y z
N MET A 1 11.21 13.65 12.81
CA MET A 1 12.24 12.63 13.18
C MET A 1 12.70 11.92 11.92
N THR A 2 14.01 11.68 11.79
CA THR A 2 14.53 10.91 10.64
C THR A 2 14.27 9.43 10.87
N PRO A 3 13.57 8.71 9.98
CA PRO A 3 13.33 7.30 10.13
C PRO A 3 14.63 6.47 10.12
N SER A 4 14.68 5.42 10.92
CA SER A 4 15.79 4.44 10.93
C SER A 4 15.54 3.34 9.91
N SER A 5 16.59 2.95 9.17
CA SER A 5 16.57 1.87 8.17
C SER A 5 16.82 0.52 8.85
N ARG A 6 15.99 -0.49 8.55
CA ARG A 6 16.06 -1.84 9.10
C ARG A 6 15.78 -2.89 8.05
N ASN A 7 16.20 -4.12 8.31
CA ASN A 7 15.93 -5.29 7.46
C ASN A 7 15.35 -6.44 8.30
N PHE A 8 14.48 -7.21 7.67
CA PHE A 8 13.88 -8.42 8.20
C PHE A 8 13.93 -9.52 7.15
N THR A 9 14.34 -10.73 7.52
CA THR A 9 14.28 -11.88 6.62
C THR A 9 12.98 -12.63 6.88
N ALA A 10 12.08 -12.62 5.89
CA ALA A 10 10.79 -13.28 5.96
C ALA A 10 10.93 -14.81 5.82
N PRO A 11 9.94 -15.60 6.29
CA PRO A 11 9.92 -17.06 6.11
C PRO A 11 9.94 -17.50 4.64
N SER A 12 9.44 -16.65 3.73
CA SER A 12 9.57 -16.86 2.27
C SER A 12 11.01 -16.82 1.77
N GLY A 13 11.96 -16.35 2.58
CA GLY A 13 13.35 -16.11 2.22
C GLY A 13 13.63 -14.75 1.60
N HIS A 14 12.61 -13.89 1.42
CA HIS A 14 12.81 -12.51 1.00
C HIS A 14 13.36 -11.65 2.14
N THR A 15 14.24 -10.71 1.81
CA THR A 15 14.66 -9.66 2.75
C THR A 15 13.79 -8.44 2.56
N ILE A 16 13.03 -8.08 3.60
CA ILE A 16 12.17 -6.92 3.64
C ILE A 16 12.91 -5.79 4.34
N HIS A 17 13.18 -4.72 3.61
CA HIS A 17 13.63 -3.45 4.17
C HIS A 17 12.42 -2.66 4.67
N TYR A 18 12.60 -1.94 5.75
CA TYR A 18 11.61 -0.99 6.23
C TYR A 18 12.25 0.20 6.92
N LEU A 19 11.57 1.32 6.90
CA LEU A 19 11.89 2.49 7.67
C LEU A 19 11.05 2.48 8.94
N GLN A 20 11.65 2.78 10.09
CA GLN A 20 10.94 2.88 11.37
C GLN A 20 11.13 4.26 11.97
N SER A 21 10.04 4.90 12.41
CA SER A 21 9.99 6.23 13.00
C SER A 21 9.08 6.24 14.22
N GLY A 22 9.22 7.27 15.04
CA GLY A 22 8.40 7.43 16.25
C GLY A 22 8.89 6.62 17.45
N THR A 23 7.98 6.21 18.31
CA THR A 23 8.25 5.52 19.58
C THR A 23 8.01 4.02 19.44
N SER A 24 9.02 3.18 19.64
CA SER A 24 8.93 1.72 19.41
C SER A 24 7.85 1.01 20.26
N SER A 25 7.50 1.56 21.43
CA SER A 25 6.44 1.04 22.30
C SER A 25 5.07 1.68 22.05
N GLY A 26 4.94 2.55 21.04
CA GLY A 26 3.65 3.16 20.66
C GLY A 26 2.83 2.26 19.78
N SER A 27 1.55 2.65 19.57
CA SER A 27 0.63 1.94 18.66
C SER A 27 1.26 1.75 17.27
N LEU A 28 1.21 0.53 16.75
CA LEU A 28 1.88 0.17 15.50
C LEU A 28 1.08 0.64 14.29
N LEU A 29 1.67 1.52 13.48
CA LEU A 29 1.18 1.97 12.19
C LEU A 29 2.05 1.37 11.08
N VAL A 30 1.45 0.61 10.17
CA VAL A 30 2.16 -0.06 9.08
C VAL A 30 1.74 0.53 7.74
N CYS A 31 2.68 1.15 7.04
CA CYS A 31 2.47 1.77 5.73
C CYS A 31 2.94 0.83 4.61
N LEU A 32 2.05 0.53 3.67
CA LEU A 32 2.23 -0.43 2.57
C LEU A 32 2.04 0.27 1.23
N HIS A 33 3.09 0.37 0.43
CA HIS A 33 3.07 1.09 -0.86
C HIS A 33 2.37 0.32 -1.99
N GLY A 34 2.10 1.00 -3.11
CA GLY A 34 1.56 0.42 -4.33
C GLY A 34 2.63 -0.19 -5.24
N LEU A 35 2.20 -0.79 -6.36
CA LEU A 35 3.10 -1.30 -7.40
C LEU A 35 4.07 -0.21 -7.87
N GLY A 36 5.36 -0.50 -7.83
CA GLY A 36 6.42 0.44 -8.20
C GLY A 36 6.71 1.54 -7.18
N GLY A 37 6.07 1.51 -6.01
CA GLY A 37 6.37 2.43 -4.92
C GLY A 37 7.51 1.94 -4.01
N SER A 38 7.67 2.61 -2.89
CA SER A 38 8.60 2.25 -1.82
C SER A 38 8.12 2.83 -0.49
N SER A 39 8.85 2.57 0.58
CA SER A 39 8.65 3.21 1.89
C SER A 39 8.62 4.74 1.80
N GLU A 40 9.27 5.34 0.82
CA GLU A 40 9.32 6.79 0.62
C GLU A 40 7.97 7.39 0.15
N THR A 41 7.06 6.57 -0.38
CA THR A 41 5.71 6.99 -0.81
C THR A 41 4.95 7.74 0.29
N PHE A 42 5.18 7.39 1.56
CA PHE A 42 4.44 7.94 2.69
C PHE A 42 5.17 9.08 3.44
N LEU A 43 6.40 9.44 3.02
CA LEU A 43 7.15 10.52 3.67
C LEU A 43 6.39 11.85 3.73
N PRO A 44 5.64 12.26 2.67
CA PRO A 44 4.89 13.51 2.71
C PRO A 44 3.79 13.56 3.78
N VAL A 45 3.22 12.41 4.16
CA VAL A 45 2.11 12.31 5.13
C VAL A 45 2.56 11.97 6.55
N LEU A 46 3.85 11.73 6.79
CA LEU A 46 4.37 11.37 8.12
C LEU A 46 4.07 12.44 9.19
N GLN A 47 4.00 13.71 8.80
CA GLN A 47 3.75 14.81 9.73
C GLN A 47 2.32 14.77 10.32
N ALA A 48 1.37 14.12 9.63
CA ALA A 48 0.01 13.92 10.11
C ALA A 48 -0.12 12.76 11.11
N LEU A 49 0.93 11.94 11.26
CA LEU A 49 0.92 10.79 12.16
C LEU A 49 1.49 11.14 13.54
N PRO A 50 0.94 10.57 14.63
CA PRO A 50 1.42 10.85 15.99
C PRO A 50 2.87 10.38 16.18
N THR A 51 3.72 11.24 16.68
CA THR A 51 5.13 10.91 16.99
C THR A 51 5.28 9.90 18.13
N SER A 52 4.22 9.71 18.92
CA SER A 52 4.12 8.67 19.95
C SER A 52 3.86 7.27 19.38
N SER A 53 3.50 7.15 18.12
CA SER A 53 3.26 5.86 17.46
C SER A 53 4.57 5.23 16.98
N ASN A 54 4.55 3.91 16.80
CA ASN A 54 5.58 3.14 16.11
C ASN A 54 5.21 3.05 14.64
N ILE A 55 5.84 3.86 13.79
CA ILE A 55 5.50 3.98 12.37
C ILE A 55 6.49 3.16 11.56
N VAL A 56 5.99 2.22 10.78
CA VAL A 56 6.77 1.28 9.94
C VAL A 56 6.36 1.47 8.48
N LEU A 57 7.30 1.91 7.64
CA LEU A 57 7.12 2.08 6.21
C LEU A 57 7.84 0.94 5.50
N VAL A 58 7.11 0.05 4.86
CA VAL A 58 7.63 -1.19 4.29
C VAL A 58 8.02 -1.00 2.83
N ASP A 59 9.14 -1.59 2.42
CA ASP A 59 9.44 -1.87 1.01
C ASP A 59 9.07 -3.33 0.72
N PHE A 60 8.15 -3.59 -0.20
CA PHE A 60 7.84 -4.96 -0.63
C PHE A 60 9.03 -5.61 -1.36
N PRO A 61 9.16 -6.96 -1.37
CA PRO A 61 10.24 -7.65 -2.09
C PRO A 61 10.31 -7.24 -3.56
N GLY A 62 11.51 -6.83 -4.00
CA GLY A 62 11.75 -6.29 -5.35
C GLY A 62 11.53 -4.77 -5.49
N PHE A 63 11.18 -4.06 -4.41
CA PHE A 63 10.94 -2.62 -4.42
C PHE A 63 11.78 -1.90 -3.37
N GLY A 64 12.05 -0.61 -3.63
CA GLY A 64 12.84 0.21 -2.73
C GLY A 64 14.21 -0.42 -2.42
N LYS A 65 14.46 -0.73 -1.15
CA LYS A 65 15.69 -1.40 -0.71
C LYS A 65 15.50 -2.89 -0.40
N SER A 66 14.31 -3.44 -0.65
CA SER A 66 14.03 -4.87 -0.48
C SER A 66 14.46 -5.66 -1.71
N ALA A 67 15.49 -6.48 -1.55
CA ALA A 67 15.95 -7.33 -2.63
C ALA A 67 14.97 -8.48 -2.91
N LEU A 68 14.71 -8.77 -4.18
CA LEU A 68 14.00 -9.98 -4.59
C LEU A 68 14.93 -11.20 -4.43
N ASN A 69 14.52 -12.17 -3.64
CA ASN A 69 15.22 -13.46 -3.61
C ASN A 69 14.71 -14.35 -4.76
N LYS A 70 15.49 -14.46 -5.82
CA LYS A 70 15.14 -15.24 -7.03
C LYS A 70 15.06 -16.76 -6.80
N ALA A 71 15.58 -17.24 -5.66
CA ALA A 71 15.45 -18.65 -5.27
C ALA A 71 14.15 -18.94 -4.51
N SER A 72 13.42 -17.90 -4.10
CA SER A 72 12.11 -18.03 -3.45
C SER A 72 11.02 -18.34 -4.47
N LYS A 73 9.85 -18.77 -3.96
CA LYS A 73 8.65 -18.90 -4.80
C LYS A 73 8.25 -17.55 -5.35
N PRO A 74 7.56 -17.50 -6.53
CA PRO A 74 7.05 -16.26 -7.07
C PRO A 74 6.16 -15.50 -6.07
N LEU A 75 6.17 -14.17 -6.17
CA LEU A 75 5.35 -13.31 -5.33
C LEU A 75 3.86 -13.58 -5.57
N THR A 76 3.11 -13.67 -4.49
CA THR A 76 1.64 -13.78 -4.52
C THR A 76 1.06 -12.86 -3.45
N VAL A 77 -0.21 -12.46 -3.61
CA VAL A 77 -0.92 -11.67 -2.58
C VAL A 77 -0.88 -12.39 -1.23
N VAL A 78 -1.23 -13.67 -1.21
CA VAL A 78 -1.24 -14.49 0.03
C VAL A 78 0.16 -14.59 0.65
N GLY A 79 1.19 -14.83 -0.16
CA GLY A 79 2.59 -14.89 0.31
C GLY A 79 3.03 -13.56 0.92
N THR A 80 2.70 -12.44 0.26
CA THR A 80 3.01 -11.09 0.77
C THR A 80 2.29 -10.81 2.10
N VAL A 81 1.03 -11.22 2.27
CA VAL A 81 0.31 -11.09 3.55
C VAL A 81 1.01 -11.88 4.66
N LEU A 82 1.48 -13.10 4.38
CA LEU A 82 2.22 -13.92 5.35
C LEU A 82 3.57 -13.29 5.74
N ASP A 83 4.28 -12.73 4.79
CA ASP A 83 5.55 -12.04 5.05
C ASP A 83 5.34 -10.79 5.91
N ILE A 84 4.31 -10.00 5.63
CA ILE A 84 3.93 -8.83 6.45
C ILE A 84 3.51 -9.26 7.86
N HIS A 85 2.77 -10.35 7.99
CA HIS A 85 2.40 -10.89 9.31
C HIS A 85 3.65 -11.27 10.13
N SER A 86 4.62 -11.92 9.50
CA SER A 86 5.86 -12.32 10.14
C SER A 86 6.74 -11.12 10.53
N LEU A 87 6.80 -10.08 9.66
CA LEU A 87 7.48 -8.82 9.96
C LEU A 87 6.86 -8.14 11.18
N ILE A 88 5.55 -8.02 11.23
CA ILE A 88 4.80 -7.41 12.34
C ILE A 88 5.08 -8.15 13.65
N SER A 89 5.04 -9.48 13.64
CA SER A 89 5.35 -10.31 14.81
C SER A 89 6.76 -10.03 15.30
N SER A 90 7.74 -9.99 14.41
CA SER A 90 9.15 -9.70 14.76
C SER A 90 9.33 -8.29 15.33
N ILE A 91 8.59 -7.28 14.83
CA ILE A 91 8.65 -5.91 15.36
C ILE A 91 8.08 -5.86 16.78
N ARG A 92 6.98 -6.55 17.04
CA ARG A 92 6.35 -6.62 18.37
C ARG A 92 7.22 -7.32 19.39
N ASP A 93 7.80 -8.46 19.01
CA ASP A 93 8.72 -9.22 19.87
C ASP A 93 9.96 -8.37 20.24
N GLY A 94 10.51 -7.65 19.26
CA GLY A 94 11.65 -6.75 19.46
C GLY A 94 11.34 -5.51 20.30
N ALA A 95 10.10 -5.08 20.34
CA ALA A 95 9.64 -3.95 21.15
C ALA A 95 9.21 -4.37 22.56
N GLY A 96 9.09 -5.68 22.85
CA GLY A 96 8.54 -6.20 24.11
C GLY A 96 7.05 -5.82 24.29
N THR A 97 6.36 -5.48 23.19
CA THR A 97 4.95 -5.14 23.20
C THR A 97 4.09 -6.40 23.07
N SER A 98 2.95 -6.41 23.75
CA SER A 98 2.02 -7.54 23.69
C SER A 98 1.46 -7.72 22.28
N ASN A 99 1.27 -8.98 21.84
CA ASN A 99 0.52 -9.31 20.63
C ASN A 99 -0.96 -8.85 20.68
N SER A 100 -1.42 -8.32 21.82
CA SER A 100 -2.77 -7.79 21.98
C SER A 100 -2.95 -6.36 21.46
N GLU A 101 -1.88 -5.62 21.16
CA GLU A 101 -2.01 -4.28 20.57
C GLU A 101 -2.41 -4.41 19.10
N LYS A 102 -3.53 -3.79 18.75
CA LYS A 102 -4.04 -3.80 17.38
C LYS A 102 -3.22 -2.85 16.50
N ILE A 103 -3.21 -3.12 15.19
CA ILE A 103 -2.42 -2.43 14.16
C ILE A 103 -3.31 -1.47 13.38
N ILE A 104 -2.75 -0.33 12.98
CA ILE A 104 -3.37 0.53 11.97
C ILE A 104 -2.59 0.37 10.68
N PHE A 105 -3.26 -0.01 9.59
CA PHE A 105 -2.65 -0.04 8.27
C PHE A 105 -2.96 1.24 7.49
N ILE A 106 -1.94 1.70 6.75
CA ILE A 106 -2.05 2.75 5.75
C ILE A 106 -1.58 2.14 4.44
N GLY A 107 -2.50 1.73 3.57
CA GLY A 107 -2.20 1.01 2.33
C GLY A 107 -2.49 1.85 1.10
N HIS A 108 -1.56 1.89 0.14
CA HIS A 108 -1.78 2.49 -1.17
C HIS A 108 -1.89 1.40 -2.24
N SER A 109 -2.95 1.43 -3.07
CA SER A 109 -3.12 0.56 -4.24
C SER A 109 -2.89 -0.92 -3.91
N PHE A 110 -1.80 -1.55 -4.38
CA PHE A 110 -1.41 -2.92 -4.00
C PHE A 110 -1.30 -3.09 -2.48
N GLY A 111 -0.71 -2.12 -1.78
CA GLY A 111 -0.62 -2.13 -0.32
C GLY A 111 -1.99 -2.08 0.37
N ALA A 112 -2.99 -1.45 -0.25
CA ALA A 112 -4.38 -1.48 0.24
C ALA A 112 -4.99 -2.88 0.08
N ILE A 113 -4.71 -3.59 -1.02
CA ILE A 113 -5.12 -4.99 -1.20
C ILE A 113 -4.53 -5.87 -0.10
N ILE A 114 -3.22 -5.74 0.17
CA ILE A 114 -2.54 -6.50 1.23
C ILE A 114 -3.16 -6.21 2.61
N ALA A 115 -3.44 -4.94 2.92
CA ALA A 115 -4.07 -4.53 4.17
C ALA A 115 -5.48 -5.12 4.34
N LEU A 116 -6.30 -5.14 3.27
CA LEU A 116 -7.64 -5.74 3.25
C LEU A 116 -7.58 -7.25 3.49
N HIS A 117 -6.70 -7.96 2.80
CA HIS A 117 -6.51 -9.40 3.00
C HIS A 117 -6.01 -9.71 4.42
N TYR A 118 -5.09 -8.90 4.94
CA TYR A 118 -4.61 -9.05 6.30
C TYR A 118 -5.75 -8.87 7.32
N ALA A 119 -6.52 -7.79 7.19
CA ALA A 119 -7.59 -7.46 8.12
C ALA A 119 -8.71 -8.50 8.11
N ALA A 120 -9.12 -8.98 6.94
CA ALA A 120 -10.14 -10.04 6.85
C ALA A 120 -9.67 -11.38 7.46
N LYS A 121 -8.36 -11.66 7.39
CA LYS A 121 -7.77 -12.90 7.96
C LYS A 121 -7.49 -12.78 9.45
N HIS A 122 -7.21 -11.57 9.94
CA HIS A 122 -6.82 -11.28 11.32
C HIS A 122 -7.63 -10.10 11.89
N PRO A 123 -8.97 -10.18 11.94
CA PRO A 123 -9.84 -9.06 12.31
C PRO A 123 -9.51 -8.49 13.70
N ASP A 124 -9.22 -9.35 14.67
CA ASP A 124 -8.90 -8.94 16.03
C ASP A 124 -7.54 -8.21 16.16
N ALA A 125 -6.67 -8.36 15.16
CA ALA A 125 -5.34 -7.75 15.16
C ALA A 125 -5.31 -6.33 14.57
N VAL A 126 -6.42 -5.86 13.98
CA VAL A 126 -6.47 -4.58 13.24
C VAL A 126 -7.35 -3.58 13.98
N ALA A 127 -6.79 -2.40 14.27
CA ALA A 127 -7.48 -1.29 14.89
C ALA A 127 -8.15 -0.35 13.88
N GLY A 128 -7.59 -0.24 12.68
CA GLY A 128 -8.10 0.64 11.65
C GLY A 128 -7.37 0.53 10.33
N LEU A 129 -8.02 0.98 9.26
CA LEU A 129 -7.50 0.95 7.89
C LEU A 129 -7.64 2.33 7.22
N ALA A 130 -6.55 2.83 6.64
CA ALA A 130 -6.57 3.93 5.68
C ALA A 130 -6.13 3.40 4.31
N LEU A 131 -7.04 3.39 3.34
CA LEU A 131 -6.87 2.73 2.05
C LEU A 131 -6.89 3.76 0.91
N LEU A 132 -5.70 4.10 0.41
CA LEU A 132 -5.49 5.11 -0.63
C LEU A 132 -5.56 4.43 -2.00
N GLY A 133 -6.47 4.89 -2.87
CA GLY A 133 -6.63 4.32 -4.20
C GLY A 133 -6.83 2.81 -4.18
N ALA A 134 -7.71 2.32 -3.30
CA ALA A 134 -7.88 0.90 -3.04
C ALA A 134 -8.25 0.11 -4.30
N GLY A 135 -7.54 -1.02 -4.49
CA GLY A 135 -7.84 -2.02 -5.51
C GLY A 135 -8.57 -3.23 -4.93
N ARG A 136 -8.92 -4.17 -5.82
CA ARG A 136 -9.46 -5.49 -5.48
C ARG A 136 -8.97 -6.53 -6.48
N ALA A 137 -9.29 -7.81 -6.25
CA ALA A 137 -8.95 -8.88 -7.18
C ALA A 137 -9.53 -8.59 -8.58
N ALA A 138 -8.68 -8.63 -9.60
CA ALA A 138 -9.06 -8.24 -10.96
C ALA A 138 -8.67 -9.28 -12.03
N GLY A 139 -8.18 -10.45 -11.63
CA GLY A 139 -7.80 -11.53 -12.55
C GLY A 139 -8.96 -12.04 -13.42
N HIS A 140 -10.19 -11.93 -12.91
CA HIS A 140 -11.42 -12.31 -13.63
C HIS A 140 -11.87 -11.28 -14.69
N ILE A 141 -11.23 -10.10 -14.76
CA ILE A 141 -11.53 -9.04 -15.73
C ILE A 141 -10.54 -9.18 -16.90
N PRO A 142 -10.94 -9.68 -18.08
CA PRO A 142 -9.99 -10.05 -19.16
C PRO A 142 -9.08 -8.89 -19.59
N ALA A 143 -9.65 -7.69 -19.75
CA ALA A 143 -8.89 -6.51 -20.21
C ALA A 143 -7.84 -6.05 -19.16
N VAL A 144 -8.18 -6.10 -17.88
CA VAL A 144 -7.24 -5.76 -16.81
C VAL A 144 -6.14 -6.81 -16.71
N ARG A 145 -6.51 -8.09 -16.77
CA ARG A 145 -5.57 -9.19 -16.73
C ARG A 145 -4.58 -9.12 -17.90
N GLN A 146 -5.08 -8.95 -19.12
CA GLN A 146 -4.24 -8.81 -20.30
C GLN A 146 -3.26 -7.64 -20.14
N ARG A 147 -3.75 -6.45 -19.77
CA ARG A 147 -2.91 -5.25 -19.59
C ARG A 147 -1.79 -5.48 -18.55
N MET A 148 -2.09 -6.14 -17.43
CA MET A 148 -1.08 -6.39 -16.39
C MET A 148 -0.04 -7.43 -16.83
N LEU A 149 -0.45 -8.47 -17.53
CA LEU A 149 0.47 -9.48 -18.09
C LEU A 149 1.35 -8.90 -19.20
N GLU A 150 0.81 -8.03 -20.06
CA GLU A 150 1.58 -7.29 -21.07
C GLU A 150 2.59 -6.35 -20.40
N LEU A 151 2.21 -5.66 -19.32
CA LEU A 151 3.12 -4.83 -18.55
C LEU A 151 4.27 -5.66 -17.96
N ALA A 152 3.98 -6.81 -17.35
CA ALA A 152 4.99 -7.74 -16.83
C ALA A 152 5.94 -8.22 -17.94
N SER A 153 5.39 -8.60 -19.10
CA SER A 153 6.16 -9.02 -20.27
C SER A 153 7.06 -7.91 -20.79
N ASN A 154 6.55 -6.68 -20.90
CA ASN A 154 7.33 -5.54 -21.37
C ASN A 154 8.47 -5.21 -20.41
N VAL A 155 8.23 -5.28 -19.11
CA VAL A 155 9.29 -5.05 -18.09
C VAL A 155 10.42 -6.08 -18.25
N ARG A 156 10.10 -7.34 -18.49
CA ARG A 156 11.11 -8.40 -18.71
C ARG A 156 11.87 -8.25 -20.02
N ASN A 157 11.19 -7.85 -21.10
CA ASN A 157 11.75 -7.85 -22.46
C ASN A 157 12.36 -6.50 -22.87
N VAL A 158 11.79 -5.39 -22.39
CA VAL A 158 12.19 -4.02 -22.76
C VAL A 158 12.97 -3.35 -21.62
N GLY A 159 12.66 -3.71 -20.36
CA GLY A 159 13.26 -3.17 -19.16
C GLY A 159 12.31 -2.34 -18.30
N ILE A 160 12.72 -2.08 -17.06
CA ILE A 160 11.91 -1.40 -16.05
C ILE A 160 11.59 0.06 -16.41
N ASP A 161 12.43 0.72 -17.19
CA ASP A 161 12.21 2.10 -17.64
C ASP A 161 10.92 2.25 -18.46
N PHE A 162 10.50 1.19 -19.16
CA PHE A 162 9.19 1.16 -19.83
C PHE A 162 8.06 1.40 -18.82
N ALA A 163 8.05 0.66 -17.72
CA ALA A 163 7.04 0.81 -16.66
C ALA A 163 7.20 2.14 -15.91
N ALA A 164 8.43 2.59 -15.68
CA ALA A 164 8.71 3.86 -15.02
C ALA A 164 8.12 5.04 -15.78
N ASN A 165 8.34 5.10 -17.09
CA ASN A 165 7.79 6.16 -17.93
C ASN A 165 6.26 6.08 -18.04
N ALA A 166 5.71 4.86 -18.16
CA ALA A 166 4.26 4.65 -18.19
C ALA A 166 3.61 5.10 -16.87
N ALA A 167 4.18 4.75 -15.71
CA ALA A 167 3.66 5.13 -14.40
C ALA A 167 3.70 6.64 -14.16
N ALA A 168 4.77 7.32 -14.57
CA ALA A 168 4.87 8.78 -14.47
C ALA A 168 3.78 9.53 -15.27
N GLN A 169 3.20 8.88 -16.25
CA GLN A 169 2.09 9.42 -17.05
C GLN A 169 0.72 8.96 -16.53
N SER A 170 0.53 7.64 -16.39
CA SER A 170 -0.79 7.06 -16.15
C SER A 170 -1.26 7.10 -14.69
N ASN A 171 -0.35 7.27 -13.73
CA ASN A 171 -0.73 7.38 -12.31
C ASN A 171 -1.25 8.78 -11.93
N PHE A 172 -1.14 9.73 -12.83
CA PHE A 172 -1.59 11.09 -12.65
C PHE A 172 -2.69 11.43 -13.65
N TYR A 173 -3.50 12.42 -13.31
CA TYR A 173 -4.48 12.95 -14.25
C TYR A 173 -3.81 13.74 -15.38
N ALA A 174 -4.52 13.90 -16.49
CA ALA A 174 -4.07 14.74 -17.58
C ALA A 174 -3.99 16.21 -17.14
N ASP A 175 -2.89 16.88 -17.50
CA ASP A 175 -2.71 18.29 -17.19
C ASP A 175 -3.75 19.14 -17.95
N THR A 176 -4.31 20.12 -17.26
CA THR A 176 -5.24 21.12 -17.81
C THR A 176 -4.74 22.52 -17.50
N LEU A 177 -5.39 23.56 -18.05
CA LEU A 177 -5.07 24.96 -17.73
C LEU A 177 -5.32 25.30 -16.25
N GLU A 178 -6.25 24.59 -15.61
CA GLU A 178 -6.66 24.87 -14.24
C GLU A 178 -5.91 24.01 -13.23
N ARG A 179 -5.41 22.84 -13.67
CA ARG A 179 -4.77 21.87 -12.77
C ARG A 179 -3.76 21.00 -13.50
N SER A 180 -2.56 20.93 -12.95
CA SER A 180 -1.51 20.03 -13.41
C SER A 180 -0.90 19.26 -12.22
N ALA A 181 -0.51 18.01 -12.47
CA ALA A 181 0.24 17.25 -11.48
C ALA A 181 1.66 17.78 -11.37
N SER A 182 2.19 17.83 -10.15
CA SER A 182 3.55 18.31 -9.90
C SER A 182 4.59 17.52 -10.71
N PRO A 183 5.47 18.19 -11.49
CA PRO A 183 6.57 17.51 -12.18
C PRO A 183 7.48 16.73 -11.23
N SER A 184 7.69 17.21 -10.01
CA SER A 184 8.49 16.52 -8.99
C SER A 184 7.80 15.24 -8.48
N ALA A 185 6.47 15.23 -8.35
CA ALA A 185 5.70 14.04 -8.00
C ALA A 185 5.79 12.97 -9.11
N ARG A 186 5.62 13.38 -10.38
CA ARG A 186 5.81 12.48 -11.53
C ARG A 186 7.21 11.88 -11.57
N GLU A 187 8.24 12.71 -11.36
CA GLU A 187 9.63 12.26 -11.35
C GLU A 187 9.94 11.34 -10.15
N SER A 188 9.35 11.59 -8.99
CA SER A 188 9.48 10.70 -7.83
C SER A 188 8.92 9.31 -8.12
N VAL A 189 7.73 9.23 -8.75
CA VAL A 189 7.14 7.95 -9.18
C VAL A 189 8.02 7.27 -10.23
N ARG A 190 8.48 8.03 -11.24
CA ARG A 190 9.38 7.48 -12.27
C ARG A 190 10.64 6.87 -11.66
N LYS A 191 11.29 7.59 -10.74
CA LYS A 191 12.51 7.12 -10.05
C LYS A 191 12.25 5.89 -9.18
N ALA A 192 11.15 5.87 -8.44
CA ALA A 192 10.79 4.74 -7.58
C ALA A 192 10.56 3.46 -8.41
N VAL A 193 9.83 3.56 -9.52
CA VAL A 193 9.62 2.43 -10.44
C VAL A 193 10.94 2.01 -11.11
N ALA A 194 11.75 2.95 -11.60
CA ALA A 194 13.04 2.65 -12.24
C ALA A 194 14.03 1.97 -11.29
N ALA A 195 13.93 2.21 -9.98
CA ALA A 195 14.75 1.57 -8.96
C ALA A 195 14.25 0.17 -8.54
N SER A 196 13.08 -0.27 -9.02
CA SER A 196 12.52 -1.59 -8.71
C SER A 196 13.29 -2.71 -9.43
N ASP A 197 13.35 -3.90 -8.81
CA ASP A 197 13.79 -5.11 -9.51
C ASP A 197 12.78 -5.44 -10.62
N PRO A 198 13.22 -5.58 -11.90
CA PRO A 198 12.30 -5.86 -13.01
C PRO A 198 11.47 -7.12 -12.82
N GLU A 199 12.07 -8.18 -12.26
CA GLU A 199 11.36 -9.43 -12.02
C GLU A 199 10.38 -9.30 -10.84
N GLY A 200 10.74 -8.57 -9.77
CA GLY A 200 9.83 -8.27 -8.66
C GLY A 200 8.62 -7.46 -9.11
N TYR A 201 8.84 -6.48 -9.97
CA TYR A 201 7.75 -5.70 -10.58
C TYR A 201 6.84 -6.58 -11.44
N ALA A 202 7.41 -7.40 -12.33
CA ALA A 202 6.67 -8.30 -13.21
C ALA A 202 5.85 -9.34 -12.41
N GLN A 203 6.44 -9.98 -11.41
CA GLN A 203 5.74 -10.92 -10.55
C GLN A 203 4.60 -10.27 -9.77
N THR A 204 4.77 -9.03 -9.32
CA THR A 204 3.68 -8.30 -8.63
C THR A 204 2.54 -7.97 -9.59
N CYS A 205 2.82 -7.62 -10.85
CA CYS A 205 1.80 -7.48 -11.88
C CYS A 205 1.00 -8.78 -12.07
N GLU A 206 1.69 -9.91 -12.15
CA GLU A 206 1.09 -11.24 -12.29
C GLU A 206 0.27 -11.62 -11.07
N ALA A 207 0.78 -11.38 -9.85
CA ALA A 207 0.09 -11.66 -8.59
C ALA A 207 -1.23 -10.88 -8.44
N LEU A 208 -1.27 -9.63 -8.91
CA LEU A 208 -2.48 -8.79 -8.87
C LEU A 208 -3.63 -9.36 -9.71
N VAL A 209 -3.30 -10.06 -10.81
CA VAL A 209 -4.27 -10.61 -11.76
C VAL A 209 -4.24 -12.13 -11.84
N ASP A 210 -3.64 -12.78 -10.86
CA ASP A 210 -3.71 -14.24 -10.72
C ASP A 210 -5.17 -14.67 -10.56
N LEU A 211 -5.58 -15.72 -11.29
CA LEU A 211 -6.95 -16.25 -11.20
C LEU A 211 -7.25 -16.89 -9.82
N CYS A 212 -6.23 -17.25 -9.08
CA CYS A 212 -6.36 -17.73 -7.69
C CYS A 212 -6.42 -16.58 -6.67
N HIS A 213 -6.12 -15.34 -7.09
CA HIS A 213 -6.32 -14.17 -6.25
C HIS A 213 -7.79 -13.77 -6.29
N THR A 214 -8.50 -14.04 -5.21
CA THR A 214 -9.90 -13.67 -4.99
C THR A 214 -9.99 -12.60 -3.92
N ASP A 215 -11.05 -11.81 -3.95
CA ASP A 215 -11.33 -10.85 -2.87
C ASP A 215 -11.45 -11.57 -1.52
N PRO A 216 -11.00 -10.94 -0.43
CA PRO A 216 -11.26 -11.45 0.91
C PRO A 216 -12.74 -11.27 1.26
N ASP A 217 -13.18 -11.90 2.32
CA ASP A 217 -14.49 -11.61 2.89
C ASP A 217 -14.42 -10.25 3.63
N TYR A 218 -14.85 -9.21 2.95
CA TYR A 218 -14.83 -7.84 3.48
C TYR A 218 -15.75 -7.68 4.71
N SER A 219 -16.79 -8.49 4.84
CA SER A 219 -17.71 -8.44 5.99
C SER A 219 -17.04 -8.83 7.31
N ASN A 220 -15.91 -9.53 7.25
CA ASN A 220 -15.10 -9.86 8.44
C ASN A 220 -14.23 -8.67 8.92
N ILE A 221 -14.18 -7.57 8.18
CA ILE A 221 -13.38 -6.40 8.55
C ILE A 221 -14.26 -5.44 9.34
N GLU A 222 -14.19 -5.53 10.66
CA GLU A 222 -14.96 -4.69 11.60
C GLU A 222 -14.23 -3.40 11.98
N ALA A 223 -12.92 -3.32 11.72
CA ALA A 223 -12.10 -2.15 12.04
C ALA A 223 -12.57 -0.91 11.26
N PRO A 224 -12.63 0.28 11.89
CA PRO A 224 -12.93 1.53 11.21
C PRO A 224 -12.04 1.70 9.98
N THR A 225 -12.64 1.99 8.83
CA THR A 225 -11.93 2.05 7.55
C THR A 225 -12.22 3.33 6.79
N VAL A 226 -11.19 4.14 6.51
CA VAL A 226 -11.27 5.25 5.58
C VAL A 226 -10.72 4.85 4.22
N PHE A 227 -11.53 5.04 3.18
CA PHE A 227 -11.09 4.97 1.79
C PHE A 227 -10.74 6.39 1.31
N VAL A 228 -9.50 6.59 0.86
CA VAL A 228 -9.03 7.87 0.33
C VAL A 228 -8.96 7.77 -1.18
N ALA A 229 -9.89 8.40 -1.87
CA ALA A 229 -10.03 8.34 -3.32
C ALA A 229 -9.56 9.64 -3.98
N GLY A 230 -8.74 9.54 -5.02
CA GLY A 230 -8.42 10.69 -5.87
C GLY A 230 -9.61 11.07 -6.75
N ASP A 231 -9.93 12.36 -6.82
CA ASP A 231 -11.03 12.89 -7.65
C ASP A 231 -10.79 12.70 -9.16
N LYS A 232 -9.55 12.45 -9.56
CA LYS A 232 -9.10 12.18 -10.94
C LYS A 232 -8.35 10.85 -11.09
N ASP A 233 -8.52 9.94 -10.14
CA ASP A 233 -7.90 8.62 -10.21
C ASP A 233 -8.62 7.74 -11.24
N ILE A 234 -7.95 7.46 -12.37
CA ILE A 234 -8.46 6.60 -13.44
C ILE A 234 -8.11 5.11 -13.24
N ILE A 235 -7.19 4.80 -12.31
CA ILE A 235 -6.77 3.42 -12.00
C ILE A 235 -7.70 2.82 -10.95
N SER A 236 -7.98 3.57 -9.89
CA SER A 236 -8.92 3.21 -8.82
C SER A 236 -9.95 4.34 -8.62
N PRO A 237 -10.93 4.48 -9.52
CA PRO A 237 -11.93 5.53 -9.45
C PRO A 237 -12.67 5.57 -8.10
N ALA A 238 -13.12 6.75 -7.69
CA ALA A 238 -13.82 6.95 -6.41
C ALA A 238 -15.03 6.01 -6.23
N ASP A 239 -15.71 5.65 -7.32
CA ASP A 239 -16.83 4.70 -7.29
C ASP A 239 -16.40 3.32 -6.75
N ARG A 240 -15.17 2.87 -7.06
CA ARG A 240 -14.64 1.63 -6.48
C ARG A 240 -14.49 1.73 -4.96
N SER A 241 -14.01 2.84 -4.45
CA SER A 241 -13.93 3.09 -3.01
C SER A 241 -15.31 3.10 -2.36
N ASN A 242 -16.31 3.71 -3.03
CA ASN A 242 -17.70 3.70 -2.57
C ASN A 242 -18.32 2.29 -2.58
N GLU A 243 -17.98 1.46 -3.57
CA GLU A 243 -18.44 0.06 -3.62
C GLU A 243 -17.79 -0.77 -2.50
N LEU A 244 -16.46 -0.69 -2.33
CA LEU A 244 -15.74 -1.42 -1.29
C LEU A 244 -16.20 -1.03 0.11
N SER A 245 -16.42 0.26 0.36
CA SER A 245 -16.91 0.77 1.64
C SER A 245 -18.23 0.10 2.05
N LYS A 246 -19.13 -0.16 1.11
CA LYS A 246 -20.43 -0.82 1.39
C LYS A 246 -20.30 -2.31 1.73
N LEU A 247 -19.17 -2.94 1.44
CA LEU A 247 -18.92 -4.35 1.71
C LEU A 247 -18.30 -4.60 3.08
N MET A 248 -17.77 -3.56 3.74
CA MET A 248 -17.10 -3.67 5.03
C MET A 248 -18.07 -4.06 6.14
N GLY A 249 -17.61 -4.90 7.07
CA GLY A 249 -18.39 -5.30 8.23
C GLY A 249 -18.52 -4.21 9.29
N GLY A 250 -17.52 -3.34 9.41
CA GLY A 250 -17.49 -2.23 10.35
C GLY A 250 -17.78 -0.88 9.74
N GLU A 251 -17.60 0.18 10.54
CA GLU A 251 -17.73 1.56 10.09
C GLU A 251 -16.76 1.86 8.95
N SER A 252 -17.26 2.38 7.84
CA SER A 252 -16.41 2.78 6.72
C SER A 252 -16.93 4.03 6.03
N TRP A 253 -16.03 4.85 5.52
CA TRP A 253 -16.37 6.08 4.80
C TRP A 253 -15.35 6.38 3.71
N VAL A 254 -15.71 7.25 2.77
CA VAL A 254 -14.86 7.68 1.68
C VAL A 254 -14.54 9.17 1.83
N VAL A 255 -13.24 9.50 1.72
CA VAL A 255 -12.74 10.87 1.63
C VAL A 255 -12.17 11.07 0.24
N THR A 256 -12.64 12.09 -0.47
CA THR A 256 -12.12 12.44 -1.80
C THR A 256 -11.07 13.52 -1.67
N VAL A 257 -9.89 13.29 -2.25
CA VAL A 257 -8.75 14.20 -2.26
C VAL A 257 -8.43 14.66 -3.68
N LYS A 258 -7.71 15.78 -3.81
CA LYS A 258 -7.37 16.39 -5.10
C LYS A 258 -6.19 15.69 -5.77
N SER A 259 -6.37 14.49 -6.28
CA SER A 259 -5.28 13.68 -6.84
C SER A 259 -5.72 12.76 -7.98
N GLY A 260 -4.74 12.25 -8.73
CA GLY A 260 -4.85 11.01 -9.46
C GLY A 260 -4.65 9.82 -8.53
N HIS A 261 -3.85 8.83 -9.00
CA HIS A 261 -3.59 7.60 -8.24
C HIS A 261 -2.49 7.75 -7.18
N GLN A 262 -1.87 8.92 -7.04
CA GLN A 262 -0.76 9.15 -6.10
C GLN A 262 -1.16 10.10 -4.96
N GLN A 263 -2.22 9.73 -4.23
CA GLN A 263 -2.87 10.57 -3.23
C GLN A 263 -1.89 11.19 -2.23
N ALA A 264 -0.99 10.38 -1.66
CA ALA A 264 0.00 10.85 -0.66
C ALA A 264 1.04 11.85 -1.22
N LEU A 265 1.28 11.84 -2.54
CA LEU A 265 2.21 12.77 -3.20
C LEU A 265 1.53 14.02 -3.75
N GLU A 266 0.26 13.90 -4.17
CA GLU A 266 -0.46 14.96 -4.86
C GLU A 266 -1.29 15.83 -3.91
N ASP A 267 -1.85 15.23 -2.84
CA ASP A 267 -2.64 15.92 -1.82
C ASP A 267 -2.31 15.38 -0.41
N PRO A 268 -1.08 15.58 0.08
CA PRO A 268 -0.67 15.08 1.39
C PRO A 268 -1.48 15.69 2.55
N GLU A 269 -2.02 16.90 2.38
CA GLU A 269 -2.86 17.56 3.39
C GLU A 269 -4.22 16.86 3.49
N GLY A 270 -4.91 16.63 2.37
CA GLY A 270 -6.19 15.92 2.34
C GLY A 270 -6.05 14.48 2.84
N VAL A 271 -4.96 13.79 2.48
CA VAL A 271 -4.64 12.47 3.06
C VAL A 271 -4.41 12.57 4.56
N GLY A 272 -3.66 13.57 5.02
CA GLY A 272 -3.40 13.83 6.43
C GLY A 272 -4.68 14.01 7.24
N GLU A 273 -5.64 14.78 6.73
CA GLU A 273 -6.96 14.96 7.35
C GLU A 273 -7.73 13.65 7.46
N ALA A 274 -7.71 12.82 6.42
CA ALA A 274 -8.34 11.50 6.46
C ALA A 274 -7.70 10.58 7.51
N LEU A 275 -6.38 10.62 7.65
CA LEU A 275 -5.64 9.86 8.67
C LEU A 275 -6.00 10.34 10.08
N ILE A 276 -6.12 11.65 10.31
CA ILE A 276 -6.53 12.22 11.61
C ILE A 276 -7.95 11.76 11.97
N GLN A 277 -8.88 11.75 10.99
CA GLN A 277 -10.25 11.25 11.20
C GLN A 277 -10.25 9.77 11.61
N LEU A 278 -9.44 8.91 10.96
CA LEU A 278 -9.32 7.50 11.32
C LEU A 278 -8.76 7.32 12.73
N LEU A 279 -7.67 8.03 13.05
CA LEU A 279 -7.01 7.92 14.36
C LEU A 279 -7.93 8.36 15.52
N ALA A 280 -8.82 9.32 15.28
CA ALA A 280 -9.84 9.72 16.26
C ALA A 280 -10.82 8.55 16.52
N ARG A 281 -11.36 7.91 15.47
CA ARG A 281 -12.30 6.78 15.61
C ARG A 281 -11.66 5.55 16.26
N VAL A 282 -10.39 5.27 15.94
CA VAL A 282 -9.66 4.14 16.58
C VAL A 282 -9.50 4.36 18.10
N LYS A 283 -9.32 5.61 18.56
CA LYS A 283 -9.23 5.91 19.99
C LYS A 283 -10.56 5.75 20.73
N ASP A 284 -11.67 6.02 20.04
CA ASP A 284 -13.01 5.96 20.59
C ASP A 284 -13.63 4.55 20.52
N SER A 285 -12.93 3.60 19.86
CA SER A 285 -13.37 2.20 19.78
C SER A 285 -13.09 1.48 21.09
N PRO A 286 -14.04 0.70 21.62
CA PRO A 286 -13.94 0.04 22.93
C PRO A 286 -12.87 -1.06 23.01
#